data_74e45d129cc1685a88f94273c141c710
#
_entry.id   74e45d129cc1685a88f94273c141c710
#
_cell.length_a   1.000
_cell.length_b   1.000
_cell.length_c   1.000
_cell.angle_alpha   90.00
_cell.angle_beta   90.00
_cell.angle_gamma   90.00
#
_symmetry.space_group_name_H-M   'P 1'
#
loop_
_entity.id
_entity.type
_entity.pdbx_description
1 polymer ?
#
loop_
_entity_poly.entity_id
_entity_poly.type
_entity_poly.pdbx_seq_one_letter_code
_entity_poly.pdbx_strand_id
1 'polypeptide(L)'
;MKKLFLLGLLILTSVSLKAQSLSAEMQKVYDACYAMSLAVGSANTAGLKSANDVFRKLETKEMNVRFETEDIPSLDGHFVWDEVFVDSLVAGRDVRKFAQQYAKSRLARSTSQKGTIVTKTCMARAESGAKFTFKCRGRQELSVIAEPGGMITLRIHDRTNDVWYNDDENVKSGQRSRSKIFDLPQDKLSILEVEVINCSKNDISFVVISN
;
A
#
# COMPACT_ATOMS: atom_id res chain seq x y z
N MET A 1 30.45 -52.23 -31.46
CA MET A 1 29.21 -51.44 -31.36
C MET A 1 29.31 -50.57 -30.13
N LYS A 2 29.74 -49.34 -30.29
CA LYS A 2 29.93 -48.34 -29.20
C LYS A 2 28.66 -47.52 -29.10
N LYS A 3 27.88 -47.73 -28.02
CA LYS A 3 26.76 -46.86 -27.70
C LYS A 3 27.31 -45.56 -27.09
N LEU A 4 27.24 -44.52 -27.89
CA LEU A 4 27.56 -43.16 -27.46
C LEU A 4 26.43 -42.72 -26.54
N PHE A 5 26.70 -42.68 -25.26
CA PHE A 5 25.84 -41.99 -24.27
C PHE A 5 26.02 -40.51 -24.46
N LEU A 6 25.08 -39.91 -25.19
CA LEU A 6 24.96 -38.46 -25.26
C LEU A 6 24.32 -38.02 -23.96
N LEU A 7 25.15 -37.74 -22.95
CA LEU A 7 24.73 -37.12 -21.72
C LEU A 7 24.46 -35.65 -22.05
N GLY A 8 23.23 -35.40 -22.44
CA GLY A 8 22.72 -34.04 -22.58
C GLY A 8 22.77 -33.36 -21.24
N LEU A 9 23.81 -32.57 -21.01
CA LEU A 9 23.92 -31.65 -19.91
C LEU A 9 22.82 -30.59 -20.08
N LEU A 10 21.60 -30.91 -19.60
CA LEU A 10 20.56 -29.92 -19.39
C LEU A 10 21.08 -29.00 -18.28
N ILE A 11 21.81 -27.97 -18.68
CA ILE A 11 22.01 -26.80 -17.82
C ILE A 11 20.63 -26.18 -17.73
N LEU A 12 19.89 -26.66 -16.74
CA LEU A 12 18.80 -25.92 -16.13
C LEU A 12 19.45 -24.67 -15.55
N THR A 13 19.61 -23.64 -16.38
CA THR A 13 19.67 -22.28 -15.88
C THR A 13 18.34 -22.08 -15.16
N SER A 14 18.30 -22.47 -13.90
CA SER A 14 17.35 -21.94 -12.95
C SER A 14 17.61 -20.45 -12.94
N VAL A 15 16.98 -19.74 -13.88
CA VAL A 15 16.69 -18.34 -13.71
C VAL A 15 15.83 -18.36 -12.44
N SER A 16 16.49 -18.24 -11.29
CA SER A 16 15.85 -17.88 -10.06
C SER A 16 15.15 -16.58 -10.40
N LEU A 17 13.89 -16.64 -10.79
CA LEU A 17 12.98 -15.52 -10.62
C LEU A 17 13.05 -15.21 -9.12
N LYS A 18 14.04 -14.40 -8.74
CA LYS A 18 14.01 -13.74 -7.44
C LYS A 18 12.71 -12.97 -7.47
N ALA A 19 11.70 -13.53 -6.84
CA ALA A 19 10.51 -12.76 -6.53
C ALA A 19 11.03 -11.47 -5.92
N GLN A 20 10.84 -10.36 -6.63
CA GLN A 20 11.33 -9.07 -6.16
C GLN A 20 10.68 -8.85 -4.80
N SER A 21 11.47 -8.88 -3.73
CA SER A 21 11.00 -8.62 -2.37
C SER A 21 11.15 -7.14 -2.05
N LEU A 22 10.23 -6.62 -1.26
CA LEU A 22 10.34 -5.29 -0.69
C LEU A 22 11.68 -5.15 0.06
N SER A 23 12.22 -3.95 0.11
CA SER A 23 13.35 -3.64 0.98
C SER A 23 13.01 -3.92 2.45
N ALA A 24 14.01 -4.19 3.28
CA ALA A 24 13.79 -4.55 4.67
C ALA A 24 13.03 -3.45 5.45
N GLU A 25 13.27 -2.19 5.12
CA GLU A 25 12.57 -1.05 5.72
C GLU A 25 11.12 -0.97 5.27
N MET A 26 10.89 -1.07 3.96
CA MET A 26 9.56 -1.07 3.38
C MET A 26 8.73 -2.25 3.90
N GLN A 27 9.36 -3.44 4.03
CA GLN A 27 8.69 -4.63 4.57
C GLN A 27 8.23 -4.42 6.02
N LYS A 28 9.03 -3.77 6.87
CA LYS A 28 8.63 -3.47 8.26
C LYS A 28 7.40 -2.57 8.32
N VAL A 29 7.35 -1.53 7.50
CA VAL A 29 6.18 -0.63 7.45
C VAL A 29 4.96 -1.38 6.92
N TYR A 30 5.13 -2.16 5.85
CA TYR A 30 4.07 -3.02 5.32
C TYR A 30 3.53 -3.98 6.37
N ASP A 31 4.40 -4.72 7.06
CA ASP A 31 4.00 -5.70 8.07
C ASP A 31 3.24 -5.06 9.24
N ALA A 32 3.69 -3.89 9.70
CA ALA A 32 3.00 -3.14 10.75
C ALA A 32 1.59 -2.70 10.31
N CYS A 33 1.47 -2.12 9.12
CA CYS A 33 0.18 -1.70 8.57
C CYS A 33 -0.74 -2.92 8.32
N TYR A 34 -0.21 -4.01 7.80
CA TYR A 34 -0.98 -5.22 7.55
C TYR A 34 -1.46 -5.87 8.85
N ALA A 35 -0.59 -5.93 9.88
CA ALA A 35 -0.96 -6.43 11.21
C ALA A 35 -2.05 -5.56 11.86
N MET A 36 -2.00 -4.24 11.73
CA MET A 36 -3.07 -3.35 12.19
C MET A 36 -4.40 -3.66 11.50
N SER A 37 -4.40 -3.82 10.17
CA SER A 37 -5.60 -4.18 9.40
C SER A 37 -6.18 -5.53 9.85
N LEU A 38 -5.33 -6.55 10.10
CA LEU A 38 -5.78 -7.85 10.61
C LEU A 38 -6.38 -7.73 12.01
N ALA A 39 -5.72 -6.98 12.90
CA ALA A 39 -6.14 -6.83 14.29
C ALA A 39 -7.51 -6.12 14.39
N VAL A 40 -7.73 -5.10 13.57
CA VAL A 40 -9.05 -4.43 13.48
C VAL A 40 -10.11 -5.40 12.97
N GLY A 41 -9.82 -6.17 11.90
CA GLY A 41 -10.76 -7.13 11.33
C GLY A 41 -11.16 -8.27 12.26
N SER A 42 -10.29 -8.62 13.21
CA SER A 42 -10.52 -9.65 14.22
C SER A 42 -10.91 -9.09 15.61
N ALA A 43 -11.14 -7.78 15.72
CA ALA A 43 -11.39 -7.08 16.98
C ALA A 43 -10.31 -7.36 18.06
N ASN A 44 -9.07 -7.60 17.65
CA ASN A 44 -7.95 -7.91 18.53
C ASN A 44 -7.24 -6.63 18.99
N THR A 45 -7.73 -6.03 20.08
CA THR A 45 -7.19 -4.79 20.65
C THR A 45 -5.72 -4.93 21.06
N ALA A 46 -5.31 -6.07 21.62
CA ALA A 46 -3.91 -6.29 22.01
C ALA A 46 -2.99 -6.37 20.79
N GLY A 47 -3.42 -7.07 19.74
CA GLY A 47 -2.70 -7.13 18.47
C GLY A 47 -2.60 -5.75 17.81
N LEU A 48 -3.69 -4.97 17.83
CA LEU A 48 -3.70 -3.62 17.30
C LEU A 48 -2.71 -2.70 18.02
N LYS A 49 -2.70 -2.74 19.36
CA LYS A 49 -1.73 -1.99 20.17
C LYS A 49 -0.29 -2.38 19.85
N SER A 50 -0.01 -3.68 19.79
CA SER A 50 1.33 -4.19 19.47
C SER A 50 1.81 -3.74 18.08
N ALA A 51 0.95 -3.83 17.07
CA ALA A 51 1.27 -3.39 15.71
C ALA A 51 1.49 -1.86 15.64
N ASN A 52 0.69 -1.08 16.36
CA ASN A 52 0.85 0.36 16.45
C ASN A 52 2.15 0.76 17.16
N ASP A 53 2.53 0.06 18.24
CA ASP A 53 3.80 0.29 18.93
C ASP A 53 5.03 0.03 18.02
N VAL A 54 4.90 -0.91 17.08
CA VAL A 54 5.91 -1.13 16.04
C VAL A 54 5.88 0.02 15.03
N PHE A 55 4.70 0.36 14.50
CA PHE A 55 4.55 1.42 13.49
C PHE A 55 5.08 2.77 13.96
N ARG A 56 4.84 3.15 15.22
CA ARG A 56 5.33 4.40 15.82
C ARG A 56 6.85 4.52 15.89
N LYS A 57 7.57 3.39 15.88
CA LYS A 57 9.04 3.36 15.88
C LYS A 57 9.64 3.46 14.48
N LEU A 58 8.81 3.35 13.45
CA LEU A 58 9.23 3.44 12.07
C LEU A 58 9.22 4.91 11.62
N GLU A 59 10.30 5.34 11.01
CA GLU A 59 10.43 6.71 10.50
C GLU A 59 9.69 6.84 9.16
N THR A 60 8.39 7.11 9.21
CA THR A 60 7.56 7.35 8.02
C THR A 60 7.22 8.83 7.87
N LYS A 61 6.93 9.23 6.63
CA LYS A 61 6.45 10.57 6.30
C LYS A 61 5.07 10.50 5.66
N GLU A 62 4.32 11.59 5.72
CA GLU A 62 3.11 11.69 4.92
C GLU A 62 3.47 11.85 3.44
N MET A 63 2.84 11.01 2.59
CA MET A 63 3.00 11.10 1.14
C MET A 63 2.31 12.35 0.61
N ASN A 64 3.06 13.19 -0.07
CA ASN A 64 2.52 14.39 -0.73
C ASN A 64 2.03 14.05 -2.13
N VAL A 65 0.84 13.46 -2.21
CA VAL A 65 0.15 13.17 -3.47
C VAL A 65 -1.22 13.83 -3.49
N ARG A 66 -1.65 14.28 -4.67
CA ARG A 66 -2.99 14.80 -4.90
C ARG A 66 -3.81 13.74 -5.61
N PHE A 67 -5.02 13.46 -5.09
CA PHE A 67 -6.00 12.63 -5.77
C PHE A 67 -6.68 13.43 -6.87
N GLU A 68 -6.85 12.80 -8.04
CA GLU A 68 -7.48 13.42 -9.20
C GLU A 68 -9.02 13.34 -9.17
N THR A 69 -9.58 12.56 -8.25
CA THR A 69 -11.04 12.41 -8.12
C THR A 69 -11.63 13.52 -7.27
N GLU A 70 -12.54 14.29 -7.85
CA GLU A 70 -13.24 15.40 -7.17
C GLU A 70 -14.13 14.94 -6.00
N ASP A 71 -14.44 13.67 -5.91
CA ASP A 71 -15.45 13.08 -5.04
C ASP A 71 -14.86 11.95 -4.19
N ILE A 72 -13.86 12.25 -3.35
CA ILE A 72 -13.33 11.28 -2.38
C ILE A 72 -14.35 11.11 -1.25
N PRO A 73 -14.78 9.85 -0.93
CA PRO A 73 -15.65 9.59 0.20
C PRO A 73 -15.08 10.12 1.52
N SER A 74 -15.95 10.41 2.48
CA SER A 74 -15.54 10.80 3.82
C SER A 74 -14.83 9.63 4.53
N LEU A 75 -13.77 9.92 5.27
CA LEU A 75 -13.12 8.92 6.15
C LEU A 75 -13.99 8.52 7.35
N ASP A 76 -15.18 9.10 7.49
CA ASP A 76 -16.07 8.83 8.62
C ASP A 76 -16.45 7.34 8.71
N GLY A 77 -16.09 6.72 9.82
CA GLY A 77 -16.34 5.31 10.06
C GLY A 77 -15.33 4.33 9.46
N HIS A 78 -14.31 4.82 8.75
CA HIS A 78 -13.27 4.01 8.14
C HIS A 78 -11.98 3.97 8.98
N PHE A 79 -11.16 2.96 8.75
CA PHE A 79 -9.89 2.80 9.45
C PHE A 79 -8.83 3.75 8.89
N VAL A 80 -8.12 4.47 9.77
CA VAL A 80 -7.02 5.37 9.41
C VAL A 80 -5.71 4.81 9.96
N TRP A 81 -4.71 4.63 9.09
CA TRP A 81 -3.37 4.17 9.48
C TRP A 81 -2.56 5.35 10.03
N ASP A 82 -2.90 5.74 11.23
CA ASP A 82 -2.24 6.82 11.97
C ASP A 82 -2.17 6.44 13.44
N GLU A 83 -1.03 6.72 14.07
CA GLU A 83 -0.78 6.34 15.47
C GLU A 83 -1.83 6.90 16.44
N VAL A 84 -2.26 8.15 16.23
CA VAL A 84 -3.23 8.80 17.11
C VAL A 84 -4.62 8.18 16.95
N PHE A 85 -4.97 7.83 15.70
CA PHE A 85 -6.23 7.15 15.43
C PHE A 85 -6.24 5.75 16.05
N VAL A 86 -5.17 4.97 15.87
CA VAL A 86 -5.05 3.62 16.44
C VAL A 86 -5.03 3.63 17.97
N ASP A 87 -4.31 4.57 18.59
CA ASP A 87 -4.33 4.76 20.05
C ASP A 87 -5.76 5.02 20.57
N SER A 88 -6.55 5.76 19.80
CA SER A 88 -7.93 6.04 20.15
C SER A 88 -8.83 4.81 20.07
N LEU A 89 -8.60 3.93 19.07
CA LEU A 89 -9.28 2.64 18.98
C LEU A 89 -8.89 1.72 20.13
N VAL A 90 -7.60 1.65 20.46
CA VAL A 90 -7.09 0.87 21.61
C VAL A 90 -7.72 1.38 22.93
N ALA A 91 -7.93 2.68 23.05
CA ALA A 91 -8.61 3.29 24.20
C ALA A 91 -10.14 3.11 24.21
N GLY A 92 -10.70 2.36 23.25
CA GLY A 92 -12.14 2.07 23.17
C GLY A 92 -13.01 3.23 22.69
N ARG A 93 -12.43 4.21 21.97
CA ARG A 93 -13.19 5.34 21.41
C ARG A 93 -13.97 4.88 20.17
N ASP A 94 -15.15 5.47 20.00
CA ASP A 94 -15.98 5.24 18.81
C ASP A 94 -15.27 5.77 17.55
N VAL A 95 -14.98 4.87 16.62
CA VAL A 95 -14.28 5.15 15.36
C VAL A 95 -14.97 6.27 14.58
N ARG A 96 -16.31 6.26 14.49
CA ARG A 96 -17.07 7.24 13.70
C ARG A 96 -16.92 8.65 14.23
N LYS A 97 -17.07 8.82 15.55
CA LYS A 97 -16.91 10.13 16.19
C LYS A 97 -15.47 10.61 16.14
N PHE A 98 -14.52 9.71 16.28
CA PHE A 98 -13.11 10.06 16.24
C PHE A 98 -12.64 10.44 14.85
N ALA A 99 -13.04 9.72 13.80
CA ALA A 99 -12.67 10.03 12.41
C ALA A 99 -13.11 11.44 11.98
N GLN A 100 -14.32 11.88 12.40
CA GLN A 100 -14.80 13.24 12.14
C GLN A 100 -13.94 14.31 12.83
N GLN A 101 -13.55 14.08 14.07
CA GLN A 101 -12.71 15.01 14.83
C GLN A 101 -11.27 15.01 14.28
N TYR A 102 -10.77 13.82 13.89
CA TYR A 102 -9.44 13.64 13.36
C TYR A 102 -9.23 14.35 12.02
N ALA A 103 -10.17 14.20 11.08
CA ALA A 103 -10.12 14.88 9.79
C ALA A 103 -10.04 16.41 9.95
N LYS A 104 -10.75 16.97 10.93
CA LYS A 104 -10.70 18.41 11.25
C LYS A 104 -9.38 18.83 11.91
N SER A 105 -8.77 17.97 12.75
CA SER A 105 -7.54 18.29 13.48
C SER A 105 -6.27 18.14 12.63
N ARG A 106 -6.30 17.31 11.59
CA ARG A 106 -5.13 17.02 10.73
C ARG A 106 -4.73 18.21 9.85
N LEU A 107 -5.64 19.10 9.54
CA LEU A 107 -5.34 20.37 8.86
C LEU A 107 -4.36 21.28 9.63
N ALA A 108 -4.11 20.98 10.92
CA ALA A 108 -3.29 21.81 11.81
C ALA A 108 -1.92 21.20 12.18
N ARG A 109 -1.59 19.97 11.76
CA ARG A 109 -0.36 19.29 12.18
C ARG A 109 0.56 18.97 11.01
N SER A 110 1.40 19.94 10.65
CA SER A 110 2.66 19.69 9.95
C SER A 110 3.69 19.21 10.97
N THR A 111 3.75 17.93 11.27
CA THR A 111 4.89 17.37 12.02
C THR A 111 6.03 17.11 11.06
N SER A 112 7.21 17.65 11.39
CA SER A 112 8.47 17.33 10.72
C SER A 112 8.77 15.85 10.88
N GLN A 113 8.46 15.06 9.87
CA GLN A 113 8.73 13.63 9.86
C GLN A 113 10.07 13.38 9.17
N LYS A 114 10.91 12.54 9.78
CA LYS A 114 12.16 12.04 9.21
C LYS A 114 11.89 10.65 8.63
N GLY A 115 12.43 10.34 7.46
CA GLY A 115 12.34 9.01 6.87
C GLY A 115 12.28 9.06 5.34
N THR A 116 12.54 7.94 4.69
CA THR A 116 12.45 7.76 3.23
C THR A 116 11.12 7.17 2.81
N ILE A 117 10.47 6.40 3.70
CA ILE A 117 9.20 5.76 3.42
C ILE A 117 8.05 6.73 3.69
N VAL A 118 7.17 6.87 2.73
CA VAL A 118 6.00 7.73 2.80
C VAL A 118 4.72 6.89 2.88
N THR A 119 3.76 7.37 3.68
CA THR A 119 2.46 6.70 3.82
C THR A 119 1.32 7.69 3.64
N LYS A 120 0.18 7.23 3.13
CA LYS A 120 -1.04 8.02 3.07
C LYS A 120 -2.28 7.15 3.18
N THR A 121 -3.18 7.52 4.07
CA THR A 121 -4.53 6.94 4.10
C THR A 121 -5.38 7.59 3.02
N CYS A 122 -6.08 6.77 2.28
CA CYS A 122 -6.90 7.16 1.15
C CYS A 122 -8.23 6.42 1.17
N MET A 123 -9.14 6.84 0.30
CA MET A 123 -10.47 6.25 0.15
C MET A 123 -10.74 5.90 -1.31
N ALA A 124 -11.51 4.85 -1.52
CA ALA A 124 -12.14 4.55 -2.81
C ALA A 124 -13.61 4.18 -2.61
N ARG A 125 -14.47 4.69 -3.50
CA ARG A 125 -15.88 4.29 -3.53
C ARG A 125 -16.03 2.83 -3.92
N ALA A 126 -17.15 2.26 -3.55
CA ALA A 126 -17.55 0.91 -3.97
C ALA A 126 -17.41 0.74 -5.48
N GLU A 127 -16.80 -0.35 -5.90
CA GLU A 127 -16.64 -0.72 -7.32
C GLU A 127 -16.03 0.39 -8.20
N SER A 128 -15.20 1.27 -7.60
CA SER A 128 -14.58 2.42 -8.25
C SER A 128 -13.09 2.52 -7.92
N GLY A 129 -12.37 3.41 -8.61
CA GLY A 129 -10.94 3.64 -8.44
C GLY A 129 -10.63 4.99 -7.79
N ALA A 130 -9.60 5.01 -6.96
CA ALA A 130 -8.95 6.23 -6.49
C ALA A 130 -7.64 6.41 -7.24
N LYS A 131 -7.48 7.54 -7.93
CA LYS A 131 -6.30 7.84 -8.75
C LYS A 131 -5.42 8.88 -8.09
N PHE A 132 -4.12 8.69 -8.19
CA PHE A 132 -3.13 9.67 -7.81
C PHE A 132 -1.89 9.56 -8.69
N THR A 133 -1.14 10.65 -8.78
CA THR A 133 0.08 10.72 -9.56
C THR A 133 1.24 11.12 -8.67
N PHE A 134 2.38 10.47 -8.82
CA PHE A 134 3.62 10.87 -8.15
C PHE A 134 4.82 10.74 -9.08
N LYS A 135 5.88 11.50 -8.75
CA LYS A 135 7.13 11.53 -9.50
C LYS A 135 8.20 10.74 -8.76
N CYS A 136 8.87 9.84 -9.46
CA CYS A 136 9.90 8.99 -8.89
C CYS A 136 10.98 8.63 -9.91
N ARG A 137 12.06 8.02 -9.45
CA ARG A 137 13.17 7.52 -10.26
C ARG A 137 13.88 6.37 -9.54
N GLY A 138 14.59 5.54 -10.31
CA GLY A 138 15.31 4.41 -9.76
C GLY A 138 14.38 3.32 -9.25
N ARG A 139 14.85 2.54 -8.28
CA ARG A 139 14.03 1.49 -7.67
C ARG A 139 12.95 2.11 -6.81
N GLN A 140 11.71 1.86 -7.18
CA GLN A 140 10.53 2.31 -6.46
C GLN A 140 9.74 1.11 -5.96
N GLU A 141 9.30 1.16 -4.72
CA GLU A 141 8.47 0.14 -4.10
C GLU A 141 7.15 0.78 -3.68
N LEU A 142 6.05 0.18 -4.07
CA LEU A 142 4.69 0.63 -3.76
C LEU A 142 3.91 -0.51 -3.13
N SER A 143 3.28 -0.26 -2.00
CA SER A 143 2.34 -1.19 -1.39
C SER A 143 1.05 -0.48 -1.03
N VAL A 144 -0.06 -1.20 -1.17
CA VAL A 144 -1.39 -0.72 -0.79
C VAL A 144 -2.06 -1.78 0.06
N ILE A 145 -2.64 -1.37 1.19
CA ILE A 145 -3.31 -2.26 2.14
C ILE A 145 -4.69 -1.70 2.41
N ALA A 146 -5.74 -2.47 2.14
CA ALA A 146 -7.12 -2.09 2.43
C ALA A 146 -7.48 -2.35 3.90
N GLU A 147 -8.45 -1.60 4.38
CA GLU A 147 -9.08 -1.86 5.68
C GLU A 147 -9.75 -3.24 5.73
N PRO A 148 -10.16 -3.73 6.91
CA PRO A 148 -10.82 -5.02 7.06
C PRO A 148 -12.05 -5.17 6.16
N GLY A 149 -12.10 -6.26 5.41
CA GLY A 149 -13.17 -6.52 4.45
C GLY A 149 -12.98 -5.87 3.08
N GLY A 150 -12.02 -4.94 2.95
CA GLY A 150 -11.69 -4.32 1.67
C GLY A 150 -10.90 -5.26 0.75
N MET A 151 -11.19 -5.16 -0.54
CA MET A 151 -10.52 -5.90 -1.62
C MET A 151 -10.12 -4.92 -2.71
N ILE A 152 -8.85 -4.93 -3.09
CA ILE A 152 -8.28 -3.98 -4.05
C ILE A 152 -7.52 -4.68 -5.17
N THR A 153 -7.43 -4.00 -6.29
CA THR A 153 -6.47 -4.28 -7.37
C THR A 153 -5.79 -2.99 -7.81
N LEU A 154 -4.66 -3.09 -8.49
CA LEU A 154 -3.87 -1.94 -8.91
C LEU A 154 -3.79 -1.87 -10.43
N ARG A 155 -3.93 -0.66 -10.95
CA ARG A 155 -3.48 -0.26 -12.29
C ARG A 155 -2.43 0.81 -12.15
N ILE A 156 -1.31 0.65 -12.82
CA ILE A 156 -0.20 1.59 -12.72
C ILE A 156 0.34 1.87 -14.11
N HIS A 157 0.38 3.14 -14.48
CA HIS A 157 0.88 3.61 -15.77
C HIS A 157 2.10 4.53 -15.55
N ASP A 158 3.25 4.14 -16.07
CA ASP A 158 4.37 5.06 -16.23
C ASP A 158 4.11 5.93 -17.46
N ARG A 159 3.58 7.12 -17.24
CA ARG A 159 3.25 8.08 -18.31
C ARG A 159 4.47 8.61 -19.05
N THR A 160 5.66 8.49 -18.47
CA THR A 160 6.89 8.99 -19.07
C THR A 160 7.45 8.01 -20.10
N ASN A 161 7.30 6.71 -19.85
CA ASN A 161 7.82 5.64 -20.71
C ASN A 161 6.70 4.86 -21.41
N ASP A 162 5.43 5.22 -21.15
CA ASP A 162 4.23 4.55 -21.67
C ASP A 162 4.18 3.03 -21.38
N VAL A 163 4.51 2.67 -20.12
CA VAL A 163 4.53 1.28 -19.66
C VAL A 163 3.47 1.05 -18.60
N TRP A 164 2.74 -0.06 -18.73
CA TRP A 164 1.73 -0.48 -17.76
C TRP A 164 2.25 -1.60 -16.85
N TYR A 165 2.01 -1.46 -15.55
CA TYR A 165 2.36 -2.42 -14.50
C TYR A 165 1.10 -2.86 -13.75
N ASN A 166 0.11 -3.36 -14.47
CA ASN A 166 -1.15 -3.76 -13.87
C ASN A 166 -1.02 -5.07 -13.07
N ASP A 167 -1.95 -5.30 -12.17
CA ASP A 167 -2.18 -6.64 -11.64
C ASP A 167 -2.72 -7.55 -12.74
N ASP A 168 -2.48 -8.86 -12.61
CA ASP A 168 -3.01 -9.85 -13.55
C ASP A 168 -4.53 -9.69 -13.69
N GLU A 169 -5.02 -9.61 -14.93
CA GLU A 169 -6.45 -9.50 -15.25
C GLU A 169 -7.29 -10.68 -14.70
N ASN A 170 -6.62 -11.79 -14.40
CA ASN A 170 -7.24 -12.98 -13.79
C ASN A 170 -7.60 -12.78 -12.31
N VAL A 171 -7.13 -11.71 -11.66
CA VAL A 171 -7.45 -11.42 -10.26
C VAL A 171 -8.70 -10.54 -10.16
N LYS A 172 -9.83 -11.05 -10.68
CA LYS A 172 -11.13 -10.36 -10.65
C LYS A 172 -11.68 -10.10 -9.24
N SER A 173 -11.19 -10.85 -8.25
CA SER A 173 -11.70 -10.75 -6.86
C SER A 173 -10.97 -9.73 -6.00
N GLY A 174 -9.89 -9.11 -6.49
CA GLY A 174 -9.03 -8.26 -5.67
C GLY A 174 -8.34 -9.02 -4.52
N GLN A 175 -7.52 -8.35 -3.77
CA GLN A 175 -6.91 -8.84 -2.52
C GLN A 175 -6.88 -7.69 -1.50
N ARG A 176 -6.74 -8.03 -0.20
CA ARG A 176 -6.62 -7.02 0.86
C ARG A 176 -5.38 -6.13 0.67
N SER A 177 -4.30 -6.67 0.13
CA SER A 177 -3.07 -5.91 -0.11
C SER A 177 -2.44 -6.23 -1.44
N ARG A 178 -1.72 -5.26 -1.98
CA ARG A 178 -0.95 -5.36 -3.23
C ARG A 178 0.38 -4.67 -3.08
N SER A 179 1.40 -5.23 -3.69
CA SER A 179 2.73 -4.61 -3.75
C SER A 179 3.30 -4.73 -5.16
N LYS A 180 3.96 -3.68 -5.60
CA LYS A 180 4.68 -3.62 -6.88
C LYS A 180 6.06 -3.02 -6.67
N ILE A 181 7.04 -3.50 -7.41
CA ILE A 181 8.39 -3.00 -7.45
C ILE A 181 8.70 -2.60 -8.88
N PHE A 182 9.27 -1.42 -9.05
CA PHE A 182 9.61 -0.83 -10.33
C PHE A 182 11.09 -0.52 -10.37
N ASP A 183 11.78 -0.94 -11.43
CA ASP A 183 13.13 -0.51 -11.73
C ASP A 183 13.07 0.56 -12.84
N LEU A 184 12.94 1.81 -12.41
CA LEU A 184 12.83 2.97 -13.27
C LEU A 184 14.22 3.54 -13.61
N PRO A 185 14.37 4.32 -14.69
CA PRO A 185 15.62 5.00 -15.00
C PRO A 185 16.08 5.88 -13.83
N GLN A 186 17.39 5.86 -13.54
CA GLN A 186 17.99 6.66 -12.47
C GLN A 186 18.18 8.13 -12.87
N ASP A 187 18.45 8.35 -14.14
CA ASP A 187 18.79 9.62 -14.76
C ASP A 187 17.57 10.45 -15.18
N LYS A 188 16.40 9.80 -15.25
CA LYS A 188 15.15 10.42 -15.70
C LYS A 188 14.05 10.27 -14.65
N LEU A 189 13.31 11.34 -14.47
CA LEU A 189 12.13 11.32 -13.61
C LEU A 189 10.95 10.69 -14.34
N SER A 190 10.42 9.60 -13.78
CA SER A 190 9.19 8.98 -14.25
C SER A 190 7.97 9.56 -13.52
N ILE A 191 6.84 9.62 -14.23
CA ILE A 191 5.54 10.01 -13.68
C ILE A 191 4.67 8.76 -13.64
N LEU A 192 4.46 8.23 -12.43
CA LEU A 192 3.56 7.09 -12.21
C LEU A 192 2.16 7.59 -11.89
N GLU A 193 1.20 7.15 -12.69
CA GLU A 193 -0.23 7.27 -12.40
C GLU A 193 -0.67 5.95 -11.77
N VAL A 194 -1.18 6.00 -10.55
CA VAL A 194 -1.65 4.83 -9.81
C VAL A 194 -3.14 4.93 -9.61
N GLU A 195 -3.85 3.88 -9.97
CA GLU A 195 -5.27 3.69 -9.69
C GLU A 195 -5.43 2.50 -8.74
N VAL A 196 -5.94 2.76 -7.54
CA VAL A 196 -6.36 1.73 -6.60
C VAL A 196 -7.84 1.47 -6.81
N ILE A 197 -8.17 0.32 -7.38
CA ILE A 197 -9.55 -0.07 -7.67
C ILE A 197 -10.09 -0.84 -6.47
N ASN A 198 -11.18 -0.35 -5.91
CA ASN A 198 -11.96 -1.03 -4.89
C ASN A 198 -12.87 -2.07 -5.55
N CYS A 199 -12.60 -3.35 -5.29
CA CYS A 199 -13.40 -4.47 -5.77
C CYS A 199 -14.53 -4.85 -4.78
N SER A 200 -14.70 -4.08 -3.70
CA SER A 200 -15.71 -4.31 -2.67
C SER A 200 -17.01 -3.59 -3.00
N LYS A 201 -18.12 -4.06 -2.42
CA LYS A 201 -19.45 -3.44 -2.56
C LYS A 201 -19.65 -2.20 -1.69
N ASN A 202 -18.71 -1.89 -0.81
CA ASN A 202 -18.75 -0.74 0.07
C ASN A 202 -17.55 0.17 -0.20
N ASP A 203 -17.66 1.43 0.16
CA ASP A 203 -16.53 2.33 0.24
C ASP A 203 -15.49 1.76 1.19
N ILE A 204 -14.22 1.92 0.89
CA ILE A 204 -13.13 1.43 1.73
C ILE A 204 -12.06 2.48 1.93
N SER A 205 -11.40 2.44 3.08
CA SER A 205 -10.12 3.08 3.28
C SER A 205 -8.97 2.13 2.93
N PHE A 206 -7.86 2.70 2.55
CA PHE A 206 -6.62 1.98 2.34
C PHE A 206 -5.41 2.87 2.66
N VAL A 207 -4.29 2.25 3.00
CA VAL A 207 -3.01 2.95 3.10
C VAL A 207 -2.17 2.68 1.86
N VAL A 208 -1.60 3.74 1.31
CA VAL A 208 -0.51 3.67 0.31
C VAL A 208 0.80 3.84 1.05
N ILE A 209 1.77 2.98 0.76
CA ILE A 209 3.12 2.98 1.31
C ILE A 209 4.09 2.99 0.13
N SER A 210 5.06 3.90 0.14
CA SER A 210 6.08 3.98 -0.90
C SER A 210 7.42 4.47 -0.33
N ASN A 211 8.53 4.13 -0.98
CA ASN A 211 9.87 4.63 -0.64
C ASN A 211 10.27 5.86 -1.45
#